data_aacd88b86f78b788f36bcdfe77ff2098
#
_entry.id   aacd88b86f78b788f36bcdfe77ff2098
#
_cell.length_a   1.000
_cell.length_b   1.000
_cell.length_c   1.000
_cell.angle_alpha   90.00
_cell.angle_beta   90.00
_cell.angle_gamma   90.00
#
_symmetry.space_group_name_H-M   'P 1'
#
loop_
_entity.id
_entity.type
_entity.pdbx_description
1 polymer ?
#
loop_
_entity_poly.entity_id
_entity_poly.type
_entity_poly.pdbx_seq_one_letter_code
_entity_poly.pdbx_strand_id
1 'polypeptide(L)'
;MDIFTDNCLYPEDSKPVSKHFASYFDAVYVALIPFFKLPKNAAASGRSKESKKIISLEEAQRENPNLSRLDPTKTRVIYASDESYPSDHEIYRGGNLVEWKEILTQTSITDYKELNKALMTSIGALRSEFQKPRALQTLKEYTENEGIFHPTEGAFDVFTKKRVYKLLKKFVKYQVVVTDEFYDEIKQLDITALDEVSFIDQIKFKDYYIYPQDKTFLFSISWDYFFFFIAINSQKVDPKDIEANFEGFWATEKDSHLWYW
;
A
#
# COMPACT_ATOMS: atom_id res chain seq x y z
N MET A 1 19.61 -11.18 16.04
CA MET A 1 18.21 -11.46 15.64
C MET A 1 18.21 -11.84 14.17
N ASP A 2 17.77 -13.03 13.85
CA ASP A 2 17.56 -13.47 12.47
C ASP A 2 16.12 -13.18 12.08
N ILE A 3 15.90 -12.12 11.30
CA ILE A 3 14.55 -11.63 10.94
C ILE A 3 13.68 -12.67 10.22
N PHE A 4 14.28 -13.68 9.57
CA PHE A 4 13.54 -14.73 8.87
C PHE A 4 13.16 -15.90 9.78
N THR A 5 14.08 -16.32 10.68
CA THR A 5 13.81 -17.38 11.66
C THR A 5 12.96 -16.89 12.83
N ASP A 6 13.10 -15.62 13.19
CA ASP A 6 12.39 -15.02 14.31
C ASP A 6 11.03 -14.45 13.90
N ASN A 7 10.61 -14.64 12.62
CA ASN A 7 9.36 -14.11 12.06
C ASN A 7 9.18 -12.61 12.31
N CYS A 8 10.20 -11.83 11.95
CA CYS A 8 10.26 -10.40 12.19
C CYS A 8 10.66 -9.64 10.92
N LEU A 9 9.84 -9.79 9.87
CA LEU A 9 10.10 -9.22 8.54
C LEU A 9 9.63 -7.77 8.38
N TYR A 10 9.03 -7.17 9.43
CA TYR A 10 8.69 -5.76 9.51
C TYR A 10 9.41 -5.08 10.69
N PRO A 11 9.88 -3.82 10.54
CA PRO A 11 10.63 -3.15 11.61
C PRO A 11 9.75 -2.82 12.83
N GLU A 12 10.34 -2.95 14.02
CA GLU A 12 9.74 -2.46 15.27
C GLU A 12 9.76 -0.92 15.33
N ASP A 13 8.79 -0.34 16.06
CA ASP A 13 8.50 1.10 16.12
C ASP A 13 9.69 2.00 16.41
N SER A 14 10.59 1.58 17.27
CA SER A 14 11.68 2.41 17.78
C SER A 14 13.03 2.20 17.09
N LYS A 15 13.14 1.20 16.20
CA LYS A 15 14.41 0.86 15.56
C LYS A 15 14.56 1.53 14.21
N PRO A 16 15.76 2.06 13.88
CA PRO A 16 16.07 2.43 12.51
C PRO A 16 15.88 1.25 11.57
N VAL A 17 15.17 1.46 10.46
CA VAL A 17 14.87 0.38 9.50
C VAL A 17 16.14 -0.26 8.94
N SER A 18 17.19 0.53 8.70
CA SER A 18 18.49 0.03 8.25
C SER A 18 19.14 -0.93 9.25
N LYS A 19 19.01 -0.67 10.55
CA LYS A 19 19.53 -1.56 11.61
C LYS A 19 18.68 -2.82 11.78
N HIS A 20 17.38 -2.71 11.58
CA HIS A 20 16.49 -3.87 11.66
C HIS A 20 16.86 -4.93 10.62
N PHE A 21 17.11 -4.50 9.39
CA PHE A 21 17.40 -5.39 8.27
C PHE A 21 18.89 -5.75 8.09
N ALA A 22 19.79 -5.16 8.89
CA ALA A 22 21.24 -5.23 8.70
C ALA A 22 21.86 -6.64 8.71
N SER A 23 21.20 -7.65 9.24
CA SER A 23 21.70 -9.04 9.23
C SER A 23 21.71 -9.67 7.82
N TYR A 24 20.92 -9.15 6.88
CA TYR A 24 20.79 -9.68 5.53
C TYR A 24 20.94 -8.63 4.43
N PHE A 25 20.64 -7.37 4.74
CA PHE A 25 20.51 -6.29 3.77
C PHE A 25 21.31 -5.07 4.23
N ASP A 26 21.96 -4.42 3.29
CA ASP A 26 22.80 -3.24 3.54
C ASP A 26 22.14 -1.92 3.12
N ALA A 27 21.03 -1.97 2.41
CA ALA A 27 20.25 -0.80 2.04
C ALA A 27 18.74 -1.07 2.10
N VAL A 28 17.97 -0.05 2.51
CA VAL A 28 16.51 -0.11 2.61
C VAL A 28 15.90 1.10 1.91
N TYR A 29 14.99 0.84 1.01
CA TYR A 29 14.22 1.85 0.30
C TYR A 29 12.80 1.92 0.85
N VAL A 30 12.32 3.12 1.13
CA VAL A 30 10.94 3.41 1.46
C VAL A 30 10.20 3.68 0.16
N ALA A 31 9.41 2.73 -0.30
CA ALA A 31 8.66 2.82 -1.55
C ALA A 31 7.21 3.26 -1.28
N LEU A 32 6.73 4.24 -2.02
CA LEU A 32 5.39 4.81 -1.87
C LEU A 32 4.41 4.08 -2.78
N ILE A 33 3.24 3.72 -2.26
CA ILE A 33 2.17 3.10 -3.05
C ILE A 33 1.52 4.19 -3.92
N PRO A 34 1.49 4.04 -5.25
CA PRO A 34 1.08 5.11 -6.14
C PRO A 34 -0.42 5.37 -6.12
N PHE A 35 -0.81 6.58 -6.46
CA PHE A 35 -2.14 6.92 -6.92
C PHE A 35 -2.33 6.44 -8.37
N PHE A 36 -3.55 6.50 -8.89
CA PHE A 36 -3.81 6.17 -10.30
C PHE A 36 -5.04 6.87 -10.86
N LYS A 37 -5.13 6.91 -12.21
CA LYS A 37 -6.28 7.37 -12.97
C LYS A 37 -6.84 6.24 -13.82
N LEU A 38 -8.17 6.24 -14.03
CA LEU A 38 -8.82 5.42 -15.04
C LEU A 38 -9.51 6.32 -16.07
N PRO A 39 -9.51 5.97 -17.37
CA PRO A 39 -10.30 6.69 -18.36
C PRO A 39 -11.78 6.62 -17.99
N LYS A 40 -12.45 7.77 -17.89
CA LYS A 40 -13.93 7.92 -17.74
C LYS A 40 -14.55 7.64 -16.36
N ASN A 41 -13.81 7.44 -15.27
CA ASN A 41 -14.40 7.17 -13.95
C ASN A 41 -14.21 8.30 -12.92
N ALA A 42 -14.48 9.54 -13.33
CA ALA A 42 -14.34 10.70 -12.42
C ALA A 42 -15.26 10.63 -11.17
N ALA A 43 -16.40 9.97 -11.25
CA ALA A 43 -17.38 9.94 -10.15
C ALA A 43 -16.91 9.16 -8.89
N ALA A 44 -15.92 8.28 -9.03
CA ALA A 44 -15.39 7.47 -7.92
C ALA A 44 -14.01 7.91 -7.45
N SER A 45 -13.39 8.89 -8.11
CA SER A 45 -12.05 9.38 -7.82
C SER A 45 -11.97 10.08 -6.45
N GLY A 46 -10.77 10.24 -5.94
CA GLY A 46 -10.52 10.82 -4.62
C GLY A 46 -10.75 9.86 -3.45
N ARG A 47 -11.10 8.60 -3.72
CA ARG A 47 -11.45 7.59 -2.71
C ARG A 47 -10.44 6.45 -2.66
N SER A 48 -10.30 5.87 -1.49
CA SER A 48 -9.60 4.60 -1.29
C SER A 48 -10.56 3.43 -1.43
N LYS A 49 -10.04 2.20 -1.53
CA LYS A 49 -10.82 0.96 -1.53
C LYS A 49 -11.66 0.81 -0.26
N GLU A 50 -11.17 1.35 0.85
CA GLU A 50 -11.80 1.35 2.18
C GLU A 50 -12.76 2.53 2.39
N SER A 51 -12.97 3.35 1.38
CA SER A 51 -13.93 4.46 1.45
C SER A 51 -15.31 3.96 1.84
N LYS A 52 -15.90 4.66 2.78
CA LYS A 52 -17.23 4.36 3.30
C LYS A 52 -18.17 5.49 2.95
N LYS A 53 -19.34 5.15 2.42
CA LYS A 53 -20.45 6.09 2.24
C LYS A 53 -21.38 6.01 3.44
N ILE A 54 -21.95 7.13 3.82
CA ILE A 54 -23.04 7.17 4.80
C ILE A 54 -24.33 6.87 4.06
N ILE A 55 -25.09 5.90 4.54
CA ILE A 55 -26.40 5.52 4.00
C ILE A 55 -27.47 5.64 5.06
N SER A 56 -28.71 5.75 4.64
CA SER A 56 -29.86 5.71 5.54
C SER A 56 -30.08 4.30 6.11
N LEU A 57 -30.76 4.22 7.26
CA LEU A 57 -31.15 2.93 7.82
C LEU A 57 -32.04 2.14 6.87
N GLU A 58 -32.95 2.80 6.16
CA GLU A 58 -33.84 2.19 5.18
C GLU A 58 -33.07 1.58 4.00
N GLU A 59 -32.05 2.29 3.51
CA GLU A 59 -31.16 1.80 2.47
C GLU A 59 -30.36 0.57 2.94
N ALA A 60 -29.78 0.65 4.15
CA ALA A 60 -29.02 -0.45 4.74
C ALA A 60 -29.90 -1.69 4.97
N GLN A 61 -31.13 -1.54 5.44
CA GLN A 61 -32.07 -2.65 5.65
C GLN A 61 -32.54 -3.28 4.34
N ARG A 62 -32.59 -2.48 3.27
CA ARG A 62 -32.92 -2.98 1.92
C ARG A 62 -31.80 -3.86 1.36
N GLU A 63 -30.53 -3.43 1.55
CA GLU A 63 -29.36 -4.17 1.11
C GLU A 63 -29.09 -5.41 1.98
N ASN A 64 -29.38 -5.32 3.28
CA ASN A 64 -29.19 -6.41 4.23
C ASN A 64 -30.40 -6.57 5.17
N PRO A 65 -31.32 -7.49 4.86
CA PRO A 65 -32.52 -7.71 5.67
C PRO A 65 -32.26 -8.09 7.14
N ASN A 66 -31.07 -8.60 7.47
CA ASN A 66 -30.71 -8.92 8.86
C ASN A 66 -30.60 -7.66 9.74
N LEU A 67 -30.45 -6.48 9.13
CA LEU A 67 -30.43 -5.19 9.82
C LEU A 67 -31.82 -4.66 10.20
N SER A 68 -32.90 -5.37 9.85
CA SER A 68 -34.28 -4.99 10.20
C SER A 68 -34.50 -4.85 11.71
N ARG A 69 -33.63 -5.44 12.54
CA ARG A 69 -33.70 -5.35 14.00
C ARG A 69 -33.02 -4.11 14.60
N LEU A 70 -32.37 -3.30 13.79
CA LEU A 70 -31.74 -2.06 14.27
C LEU A 70 -32.82 -1.03 14.63
N ASP A 71 -32.70 -0.47 15.83
CA ASP A 71 -33.59 0.56 16.33
C ASP A 71 -33.25 1.92 15.68
N PRO A 72 -34.17 2.51 14.88
CA PRO A 72 -33.92 3.80 14.22
C PRO A 72 -33.63 4.94 15.19
N THR A 73 -34.10 4.84 16.43
CA THR A 73 -33.88 5.89 17.43
C THR A 73 -32.47 5.87 18.03
N LYS A 74 -31.78 4.74 17.92
CA LYS A 74 -30.42 4.53 18.43
C LYS A 74 -29.33 4.53 17.36
N THR A 75 -29.71 4.25 16.11
CA THR A 75 -28.79 4.16 14.98
C THR A 75 -28.69 5.52 14.29
N ARG A 76 -27.62 6.26 14.55
CA ARG A 76 -27.44 7.63 14.01
C ARG A 76 -26.77 7.66 12.64
N VAL A 77 -25.83 6.74 12.40
CA VAL A 77 -25.03 6.69 11.18
C VAL A 77 -24.77 5.25 10.80
N ILE A 78 -24.95 4.93 9.52
CA ILE A 78 -24.60 3.64 8.94
C ILE A 78 -23.57 3.88 7.85
N TYR A 79 -22.49 3.12 7.92
CA TYR A 79 -21.43 3.13 6.92
C TYR A 79 -21.55 1.90 6.03
N ALA A 80 -21.67 2.12 4.73
CA ALA A 80 -21.58 1.07 3.72
C ALA A 80 -20.25 1.17 2.98
N SER A 81 -19.78 0.04 2.47
CA SER A 81 -18.61 0.03 1.58
C SER A 81 -18.90 0.84 0.32
N ASP A 82 -17.91 1.56 -0.15
CA ASP A 82 -17.99 2.22 -1.46
C ASP A 82 -17.57 1.24 -2.55
N GLU A 83 -18.54 0.61 -3.19
CA GLU A 83 -18.29 -0.36 -4.27
C GLU A 83 -17.81 0.29 -5.58
N SER A 84 -17.68 1.61 -5.60
CA SER A 84 -17.23 2.34 -6.80
C SER A 84 -15.70 2.31 -7.01
N TYR A 85 -14.92 1.74 -6.07
CA TYR A 85 -13.49 1.58 -6.26
C TYR A 85 -13.19 0.49 -7.31
N PRO A 86 -12.29 0.76 -8.28
CA PRO A 86 -12.03 -0.17 -9.38
C PRO A 86 -11.42 -1.50 -8.92
N SER A 87 -11.78 -2.56 -9.61
CA SER A 87 -11.16 -3.88 -9.40
C SER A 87 -9.71 -3.91 -9.89
N ASP A 88 -8.91 -4.83 -9.36
CA ASP A 88 -7.51 -5.05 -9.80
C ASP A 88 -7.41 -5.26 -11.33
N HIS A 89 -8.40 -5.94 -11.94
CA HIS A 89 -8.44 -6.15 -13.39
C HIS A 89 -8.72 -4.87 -14.19
N GLU A 90 -9.56 -3.99 -13.69
CA GLU A 90 -9.81 -2.68 -14.33
C GLU A 90 -8.58 -1.80 -14.24
N ILE A 91 -7.93 -1.77 -13.06
CA ILE A 91 -6.67 -1.04 -12.84
C ILE A 91 -5.58 -1.60 -13.76
N TYR A 92 -5.45 -2.93 -13.85
CA TYR A 92 -4.45 -3.58 -14.71
C TYR A 92 -4.58 -3.19 -16.18
N ARG A 93 -5.83 -3.18 -16.70
CA ARG A 93 -6.13 -2.94 -18.11
C ARG A 93 -6.05 -1.46 -18.52
N GLY A 94 -6.49 -0.56 -17.67
CA GLY A 94 -6.69 0.84 -18.04
C GLY A 94 -6.06 1.85 -17.07
N GLY A 95 -5.47 1.41 -15.98
CA GLY A 95 -4.89 2.30 -14.98
C GLY A 95 -3.65 3.01 -15.49
N ASN A 96 -3.61 4.32 -15.27
CA ASN A 96 -2.43 5.15 -15.44
C ASN A 96 -1.93 5.56 -14.07
N LEU A 97 -0.69 5.22 -13.77
CA LEU A 97 -0.05 5.55 -12.50
C LEU A 97 0.11 7.05 -12.34
N VAL A 98 -0.10 7.54 -11.11
CA VAL A 98 0.15 8.93 -10.69
C VAL A 98 1.08 8.89 -9.49
N GLU A 99 2.23 9.56 -9.60
CA GLU A 99 3.22 9.58 -8.54
C GLU A 99 2.86 10.60 -7.45
N TRP A 100 3.35 10.37 -6.23
CA TRP A 100 3.16 11.30 -5.11
C TRP A 100 3.75 12.67 -5.40
N LYS A 101 4.89 12.73 -6.09
CA LYS A 101 5.50 14.01 -6.49
C LYS A 101 4.61 14.83 -7.42
N GLU A 102 3.76 14.18 -8.25
CA GLU A 102 2.76 14.89 -9.05
C GLU A 102 1.75 15.56 -8.14
N ILE A 103 1.23 14.85 -7.14
CA ILE A 103 0.30 15.41 -6.14
C ILE A 103 0.93 16.60 -5.40
N LEU A 104 2.19 16.44 -4.94
CA LEU A 104 2.91 17.53 -4.26
C LEU A 104 3.10 18.76 -5.15
N THR A 105 3.39 18.56 -6.44
CA THR A 105 3.59 19.65 -7.40
C THR A 105 2.31 20.42 -7.68
N GLN A 106 1.16 19.74 -7.65
CA GLN A 106 -0.14 20.30 -8.02
C GLN A 106 -0.98 20.79 -6.84
N THR A 107 -0.51 20.56 -5.61
CA THR A 107 -1.24 20.93 -4.39
C THR A 107 -0.37 21.80 -3.47
N SER A 108 -0.97 22.31 -2.40
CA SER A 108 -0.22 23.01 -1.32
C SER A 108 0.35 22.07 -0.26
N ILE A 109 0.26 20.76 -0.45
CA ILE A 109 0.87 19.75 0.43
C ILE A 109 2.39 19.81 0.23
N THR A 110 3.14 19.93 1.32
CA THR A 110 4.55 20.37 1.27
C THR A 110 5.54 19.25 0.96
N ASP A 111 5.27 18.03 1.45
CA ASP A 111 6.20 16.90 1.34
C ASP A 111 5.49 15.54 1.49
N TYR A 112 6.24 14.47 1.32
CA TYR A 112 5.74 13.10 1.49
C TYR A 112 5.22 12.79 2.89
N LYS A 113 5.76 13.43 3.93
CA LYS A 113 5.31 13.23 5.31
C LYS A 113 3.90 13.78 5.51
N GLU A 114 3.66 14.99 5.02
CA GLU A 114 2.34 15.61 5.10
C GLU A 114 1.31 14.86 4.25
N LEU A 115 1.70 14.44 3.04
CA LEU A 115 0.83 13.66 2.15
C LEU A 115 0.48 12.30 2.78
N ASN A 116 1.47 11.59 3.36
CA ASN A 116 1.22 10.34 4.08
C ASN A 116 0.26 10.54 5.25
N LYS A 117 0.45 11.60 6.06
CA LYS A 117 -0.46 11.92 7.16
C LYS A 117 -1.86 12.29 6.68
N ALA A 118 -2.00 12.93 5.53
CA ALA A 118 -3.32 13.19 4.92
C ALA A 118 -4.02 11.88 4.54
N LEU A 119 -3.32 10.93 3.92
CA LEU A 119 -3.84 9.60 3.61
C LEU A 119 -4.20 8.83 4.88
N MET A 120 -3.32 8.79 5.88
CA MET A 120 -3.59 8.13 7.17
C MET A 120 -4.77 8.79 7.92
N THR A 121 -4.97 10.10 7.74
CA THR A 121 -6.15 10.80 8.28
C THR A 121 -7.43 10.31 7.62
N SER A 122 -7.40 9.98 6.32
CA SER A 122 -8.59 9.55 5.58
C SER A 122 -9.16 8.21 6.06
N ILE A 123 -8.30 7.33 6.59
CA ILE A 123 -8.66 6.01 7.12
C ILE A 123 -8.79 5.98 8.65
N GLY A 124 -8.51 7.11 9.31
CA GLY A 124 -8.59 7.21 10.77
C GLY A 124 -7.43 6.54 11.53
N ALA A 125 -6.31 6.24 10.85
CA ALA A 125 -5.14 5.58 11.45
C ALA A 125 -4.31 6.49 12.39
N LEU A 126 -4.58 7.79 12.42
CA LEU A 126 -3.91 8.74 13.30
C LEU A 126 -4.81 9.17 14.46
N ARG A 127 -4.23 9.31 15.65
CA ARG A 127 -4.90 9.99 16.76
C ARG A 127 -5.29 11.42 16.34
N SER A 128 -6.37 11.94 16.91
CA SER A 128 -6.97 13.22 16.50
C SER A 128 -5.99 14.39 16.49
N GLU A 129 -5.06 14.44 17.44
CA GLU A 129 -4.04 15.49 17.55
C GLU A 129 -3.00 15.47 16.42
N PHE A 130 -2.86 14.34 15.74
CA PHE A 130 -1.89 14.16 14.64
C PHE A 130 -2.52 14.18 13.25
N GLN A 131 -3.84 14.15 13.19
CA GLN A 131 -4.58 14.24 11.93
C GLN A 131 -4.30 15.54 11.18
N LYS A 132 -4.39 15.49 9.85
CA LYS A 132 -4.16 16.60 8.93
C LYS A 132 -5.40 16.90 8.08
N PRO A 133 -6.52 17.33 8.69
CA PRO A 133 -7.79 17.48 7.97
C PRO A 133 -7.72 18.49 6.81
N ARG A 134 -6.91 19.56 6.93
CA ARG A 134 -6.71 20.52 5.85
C ARG A 134 -5.95 19.92 4.67
N ALA A 135 -4.86 19.19 4.93
CA ALA A 135 -4.12 18.50 3.87
C ALA A 135 -4.97 17.42 3.21
N LEU A 136 -5.78 16.69 3.99
CA LEU A 136 -6.75 15.73 3.45
C LEU A 136 -7.79 16.40 2.55
N GLN A 137 -8.33 17.55 2.97
CA GLN A 137 -9.29 18.29 2.15
C GLN A 137 -8.66 18.74 0.82
N THR A 138 -7.46 19.32 0.88
CA THR A 138 -6.69 19.71 -0.32
C THR A 138 -6.44 18.51 -1.25
N LEU A 139 -6.04 17.37 -0.68
CA LEU A 139 -5.82 16.13 -1.43
C LEU A 139 -7.11 15.67 -2.13
N LYS A 140 -8.23 15.60 -1.41
CA LYS A 140 -9.52 15.18 -1.95
C LYS A 140 -9.99 16.09 -3.08
N GLU A 141 -9.99 17.41 -2.87
CA GLU A 141 -10.40 18.38 -3.88
C GLU A 141 -9.60 18.22 -5.18
N TYR A 142 -8.29 18.06 -5.09
CA TYR A 142 -7.44 17.87 -6.25
C TYR A 142 -7.73 16.52 -6.92
N THR A 143 -7.75 15.43 -6.17
CA THR A 143 -7.91 14.08 -6.71
C THR A 143 -9.29 13.85 -7.32
N GLU A 144 -10.35 14.41 -6.73
CA GLU A 144 -11.71 14.38 -7.29
C GLU A 144 -11.80 15.15 -8.61
N ASN A 145 -11.23 16.35 -8.66
CA ASN A 145 -11.23 17.16 -9.88
C ASN A 145 -10.46 16.52 -11.05
N GLU A 146 -9.36 15.82 -10.72
CA GLU A 146 -8.47 15.19 -11.70
C GLU A 146 -8.82 13.75 -12.03
N GLY A 147 -9.81 13.15 -11.38
CA GLY A 147 -10.17 11.76 -11.58
C GLY A 147 -9.12 10.78 -11.05
N ILE A 148 -8.45 11.12 -9.94
CA ILE A 148 -7.38 10.31 -9.32
C ILE A 148 -7.96 9.48 -8.17
N PHE A 149 -7.62 8.19 -8.15
CA PHE A 149 -7.92 7.29 -7.05
C PHE A 149 -6.76 7.25 -6.06
N HIS A 150 -7.08 7.15 -4.79
CA HIS A 150 -6.10 7.01 -3.73
C HIS A 150 -5.51 5.60 -3.68
N PRO A 151 -4.28 5.42 -3.18
CA PRO A 151 -3.72 4.11 -2.90
C PRO A 151 -4.54 3.35 -1.84
N THR A 152 -4.46 2.03 -1.88
CA THR A 152 -5.01 1.14 -0.84
C THR A 152 -3.99 1.00 0.28
N GLU A 153 -4.44 1.11 1.53
CA GLU A 153 -3.60 0.88 2.70
C GLU A 153 -3.24 -0.59 2.87
N GLY A 154 -2.07 -0.86 3.42
CA GLY A 154 -1.64 -2.19 3.85
C GLY A 154 -1.66 -3.27 2.78
N ALA A 155 -1.57 -2.91 1.49
CA ALA A 155 -1.63 -3.87 0.40
C ALA A 155 -0.71 -3.46 -0.76
N PHE A 156 -0.10 -4.45 -1.39
CA PHE A 156 0.55 -4.22 -2.68
C PHE A 156 -0.50 -4.02 -3.76
N ASP A 157 -0.59 -2.81 -4.30
CA ASP A 157 -1.49 -2.48 -5.40
C ASP A 157 -1.04 -3.12 -6.72
N VAL A 158 -1.87 -3.01 -7.75
CA VAL A 158 -1.59 -3.61 -9.08
C VAL A 158 -0.27 -3.09 -9.68
N PHE A 159 0.01 -1.78 -9.57
CA PHE A 159 1.25 -1.21 -10.13
C PHE A 159 2.47 -1.68 -9.35
N THR A 160 2.37 -1.75 -8.03
CA THR A 160 3.42 -2.31 -7.17
C THR A 160 3.67 -3.77 -7.51
N LYS A 161 2.62 -4.60 -7.60
CA LYS A 161 2.73 -6.02 -7.99
C LYS A 161 3.42 -6.21 -9.34
N LYS A 162 3.08 -5.39 -10.37
CA LYS A 162 3.74 -5.40 -11.68
C LYS A 162 5.24 -5.10 -11.58
N ARG A 163 5.62 -4.13 -10.78
CA ARG A 163 7.01 -3.71 -10.59
C ARG A 163 7.79 -4.75 -9.79
N VAL A 164 7.17 -5.30 -8.73
CA VAL A 164 7.72 -6.43 -7.97
C VAL A 164 7.97 -7.63 -8.89
N TYR A 165 6.98 -8.00 -9.71
CA TYR A 165 7.14 -9.09 -10.69
C TYR A 165 8.33 -8.86 -11.64
N LYS A 166 8.48 -7.65 -12.19
CA LYS A 166 9.63 -7.33 -13.06
C LYS A 166 10.97 -7.50 -12.37
N LEU A 167 11.10 -7.04 -11.12
CA LEU A 167 12.33 -7.24 -10.34
C LEU A 167 12.57 -8.71 -10.05
N LEU A 168 11.53 -9.45 -9.66
CA LEU A 168 11.62 -10.89 -9.43
C LEU A 168 12.10 -11.61 -10.70
N LYS A 169 11.52 -11.33 -11.86
CA LYS A 169 11.96 -11.92 -13.15
C LYS A 169 13.39 -11.56 -13.51
N LYS A 170 13.87 -10.39 -13.12
CA LYS A 170 15.26 -9.97 -13.40
C LYS A 170 16.29 -10.70 -12.53
N PHE A 171 15.99 -10.84 -11.23
CA PHE A 171 16.98 -11.27 -10.24
C PHE A 171 16.78 -12.70 -9.72
N VAL A 172 15.56 -13.23 -9.77
CA VAL A 172 15.22 -14.53 -9.17
C VAL A 172 15.13 -15.60 -10.22
N LYS A 173 15.84 -16.72 -9.99
CA LYS A 173 15.85 -17.86 -10.92
C LYS A 173 14.94 -19.02 -10.51
N TYR A 174 14.37 -18.95 -9.32
CA TYR A 174 13.64 -20.08 -8.72
C TYR A 174 12.37 -19.59 -7.99
N GLN A 175 12.24 -19.97 -6.73
CA GLN A 175 11.04 -19.74 -5.95
C GLN A 175 11.10 -18.44 -5.14
N VAL A 176 9.92 -17.85 -5.02
CA VAL A 176 9.64 -16.69 -4.19
C VAL A 176 8.71 -17.13 -3.07
N VAL A 177 9.02 -16.73 -1.87
CA VAL A 177 8.18 -16.92 -0.68
C VAL A 177 7.29 -15.70 -0.54
N VAL A 178 6.01 -15.94 -0.32
CA VAL A 178 5.02 -14.94 0.03
C VAL A 178 4.33 -15.38 1.32
N THR A 179 4.29 -14.50 2.31
CA THR A 179 3.67 -14.82 3.60
C THR A 179 2.88 -13.63 4.16
N ASP A 180 1.89 -13.95 4.98
CA ASP A 180 1.06 -12.99 5.69
C ASP A 180 1.78 -12.39 6.92
N GLU A 181 1.11 -11.47 7.59
CA GLU A 181 1.62 -10.78 8.79
C GLU A 181 1.95 -11.74 9.94
N PHE A 182 1.16 -12.80 10.09
CA PHE A 182 1.29 -13.75 11.21
C PHE A 182 2.12 -14.99 10.87
N TYR A 183 2.57 -15.09 9.61
CA TYR A 183 3.33 -16.25 9.11
C TYR A 183 2.54 -17.57 9.13
N ASP A 184 1.21 -17.47 9.17
CA ASP A 184 0.31 -18.62 9.17
C ASP A 184 0.13 -19.19 7.76
N GLU A 185 0.11 -18.32 6.73
CA GLU A 185 0.01 -18.71 5.33
C GLU A 185 1.33 -18.43 4.61
N ILE A 186 2.01 -19.49 4.20
CA ILE A 186 3.25 -19.43 3.41
C ILE A 186 3.01 -20.02 2.02
N LYS A 187 3.16 -19.17 1.00
CA LYS A 187 3.10 -19.57 -0.40
C LYS A 187 4.50 -19.63 -0.99
N GLN A 188 4.75 -20.63 -1.82
CA GLN A 188 5.96 -20.71 -2.64
C GLN A 188 5.56 -20.60 -4.11
N LEU A 189 5.98 -19.53 -4.75
CA LEU A 189 5.65 -19.22 -6.13
C LEU A 189 6.87 -19.48 -7.03
N ASP A 190 6.72 -20.33 -8.03
CA ASP A 190 7.71 -20.47 -9.09
C ASP A 190 7.59 -19.29 -10.05
N ILE A 191 8.44 -18.29 -9.86
CA ILE A 191 8.41 -17.07 -10.66
C ILE A 191 8.74 -17.35 -12.15
N THR A 192 9.40 -18.45 -12.47
CA THR A 192 9.75 -18.79 -13.86
C THR A 192 8.53 -19.28 -14.64
N ALA A 193 7.59 -19.93 -13.96
CA ALA A 193 6.37 -20.48 -14.54
C ALA A 193 5.20 -19.49 -14.59
N LEU A 194 5.25 -18.42 -13.79
CA LEU A 194 4.18 -17.41 -13.73
C LEU A 194 4.38 -16.32 -14.78
N ASP A 195 3.29 -15.89 -15.40
CA ASP A 195 3.19 -14.61 -16.09
C ASP A 195 2.81 -13.46 -15.13
N GLU A 196 2.84 -12.23 -15.63
CA GLU A 196 2.57 -11.04 -14.81
C GLU A 196 1.16 -11.05 -14.20
N VAL A 197 0.15 -11.44 -14.99
CA VAL A 197 -1.26 -11.47 -14.54
C VAL A 197 -1.44 -12.53 -13.45
N SER A 198 -0.94 -13.73 -13.69
CA SER A 198 -1.00 -14.82 -12.73
C SER A 198 -0.27 -14.47 -11.42
N PHE A 199 0.87 -13.76 -11.49
CA PHE A 199 1.55 -13.28 -10.29
C PHE A 199 0.71 -12.27 -9.53
N ILE A 200 0.11 -11.27 -10.21
CA ILE A 200 -0.77 -10.28 -9.59
C ILE A 200 -1.93 -10.96 -8.88
N ASP A 201 -2.52 -11.97 -9.50
CA ASP A 201 -3.65 -12.72 -8.94
C ASP A 201 -3.26 -13.61 -7.75
N GLN A 202 -1.99 -14.03 -7.64
CA GLN A 202 -1.49 -14.79 -6.49
C GLN A 202 -1.26 -13.92 -5.25
N ILE A 203 -0.91 -12.63 -5.42
CA ILE A 203 -0.67 -11.71 -4.31
C ILE A 203 -2.01 -11.12 -3.85
N LYS A 204 -2.45 -11.52 -2.65
CA LYS A 204 -3.72 -11.12 -2.06
C LYS A 204 -3.54 -10.03 -1.01
N PHE A 205 -4.63 -9.40 -0.63
CA PHE A 205 -4.70 -8.63 0.61
C PHE A 205 -4.29 -9.55 1.78
N LYS A 206 -3.40 -9.09 2.66
CA LYS A 206 -2.70 -9.81 3.74
C LYS A 206 -1.38 -10.49 3.34
N ASP A 207 -1.02 -10.58 2.06
CA ASP A 207 0.32 -11.00 1.69
C ASP A 207 1.29 -9.83 1.94
N TYR A 208 1.95 -9.83 3.09
CA TYR A 208 2.74 -8.69 3.57
C TYR A 208 4.22 -8.78 3.28
N TYR A 209 4.73 -9.99 3.08
CA TYR A 209 6.16 -10.20 2.85
C TYR A 209 6.39 -11.01 1.59
N ILE A 210 7.26 -10.49 0.70
CA ILE A 210 7.63 -11.14 -0.55
C ILE A 210 9.15 -11.17 -0.64
N TYR A 211 9.76 -12.35 -0.72
CA TYR A 211 11.20 -12.48 -0.83
C TYR A 211 11.61 -13.76 -1.56
N PRO A 212 12.74 -13.77 -2.31
CA PRO A 212 13.30 -14.98 -2.89
C PRO A 212 13.95 -15.84 -1.80
N GLN A 213 14.03 -17.14 -2.05
CA GLN A 213 14.63 -18.09 -1.08
C GLN A 213 16.09 -17.74 -0.73
N ASP A 214 16.85 -17.17 -1.67
CA ASP A 214 18.23 -16.74 -1.44
C ASP A 214 18.36 -15.41 -0.70
N LYS A 215 17.23 -14.82 -0.28
CA LYS A 215 17.17 -13.57 0.50
C LYS A 215 17.96 -12.42 -0.15
N THR A 216 17.92 -12.31 -1.47
CA THR A 216 18.58 -11.22 -2.22
C THR A 216 17.93 -9.88 -1.94
N PHE A 217 16.62 -9.86 -1.74
CA PHE A 217 15.84 -8.70 -1.32
C PHE A 217 14.57 -9.12 -0.58
N LEU A 218 13.91 -8.17 0.07
CA LEU A 218 12.65 -8.36 0.77
C LEU A 218 11.75 -7.16 0.47
N PHE A 219 10.52 -7.42 0.06
CA PHE A 219 9.41 -6.46 0.09
C PHE A 219 8.61 -6.69 1.36
N SER A 220 8.41 -5.63 2.15
CA SER A 220 7.77 -5.72 3.46
C SER A 220 6.80 -4.56 3.63
N ILE A 221 5.51 -4.87 3.72
CA ILE A 221 4.43 -3.91 4.00
C ILE A 221 3.80 -4.22 5.35
N SER A 222 3.10 -3.28 5.94
CA SER A 222 2.31 -3.49 7.14
C SER A 222 0.97 -2.77 7.03
N TRP A 223 0.06 -3.15 7.88
CA TRP A 223 -1.28 -2.60 8.05
C TRP A 223 -1.27 -1.06 8.18
N ASP A 224 -2.31 -0.38 7.75
CA ASP A 224 -2.51 1.07 7.85
C ASP A 224 -1.48 1.96 7.13
N TYR A 225 -0.54 1.41 6.34
CA TYR A 225 0.47 2.20 5.66
C TYR A 225 0.27 2.28 4.15
N PHE A 226 0.63 3.44 3.59
CA PHE A 226 0.61 3.74 2.16
C PHE A 226 2.02 3.67 1.54
N PHE A 227 2.91 2.96 2.21
CA PHE A 227 4.28 2.70 1.79
C PHE A 227 4.71 1.31 2.23
N PHE A 228 5.80 0.82 1.67
CA PHE A 228 6.42 -0.43 2.04
C PHE A 228 7.94 -0.31 1.98
N PHE A 229 8.64 -1.26 2.58
CA PHE A 229 10.09 -1.31 2.53
C PHE A 229 10.56 -2.28 1.46
N ILE A 230 11.65 -1.89 0.78
CA ILE A 230 12.42 -2.76 -0.09
C ILE A 230 13.82 -2.84 0.51
N ALA A 231 14.13 -3.93 1.21
CA ALA A 231 15.45 -4.18 1.74
C ALA A 231 16.26 -4.99 0.71
N ILE A 232 17.46 -4.55 0.39
CA ILE A 232 18.31 -5.17 -0.63
C ILE A 232 19.73 -5.43 -0.13
N ASN A 233 20.36 -6.45 -0.73
CA ASN A 233 21.81 -6.59 -0.72
C ASN A 233 22.35 -5.87 -1.98
N SER A 234 22.99 -4.71 -1.80
CA SER A 234 23.44 -3.86 -2.90
C SER A 234 24.57 -4.48 -3.76
N GLN A 235 25.20 -5.54 -3.28
CA GLN A 235 26.15 -6.32 -4.10
C GLN A 235 25.44 -7.24 -5.11
N LYS A 236 24.16 -7.54 -4.88
CA LYS A 236 23.34 -8.43 -5.74
C LYS A 236 22.29 -7.67 -6.54
N VAL A 237 21.78 -6.57 -6.04
CA VAL A 237 20.75 -5.74 -6.66
C VAL A 237 21.27 -4.30 -6.78
N ASP A 238 21.35 -3.77 -8.00
CA ASP A 238 21.72 -2.38 -8.20
C ASP A 238 20.62 -1.46 -7.60
N PRO A 239 20.95 -0.55 -6.68
CA PRO A 239 20.01 0.44 -6.15
C PRO A 239 19.26 1.22 -7.22
N LYS A 240 19.85 1.46 -8.38
CA LYS A 240 19.21 2.13 -9.51
C LYS A 240 18.02 1.35 -10.08
N ASP A 241 18.02 0.02 -9.96
CA ASP A 241 16.89 -0.79 -10.37
C ASP A 241 15.66 -0.57 -9.47
N ILE A 242 15.89 -0.26 -8.20
CA ILE A 242 14.82 0.08 -7.28
C ILE A 242 14.28 1.48 -7.60
N GLU A 243 15.16 2.47 -7.72
CA GLU A 243 14.80 3.86 -8.04
C GLU A 243 14.09 3.99 -9.40
N ALA A 244 14.46 3.18 -10.38
CA ALA A 244 13.83 3.18 -11.71
C ALA A 244 12.41 2.58 -11.70
N ASN A 245 12.07 1.80 -10.69
CA ASN A 245 10.77 1.11 -10.60
C ASN A 245 9.84 1.69 -9.55
N PHE A 246 10.35 2.34 -8.49
CA PHE A 246 9.52 2.80 -7.38
C PHE A 246 9.80 4.26 -7.05
N GLU A 247 8.76 5.02 -6.82
CA GLU A 247 8.87 6.33 -6.19
C GLU A 247 9.10 6.14 -4.70
N GLY A 248 10.01 6.94 -4.13
CA GLY A 248 10.34 6.87 -2.71
C GLY A 248 11.73 7.44 -2.42
N PHE A 249 12.37 6.92 -1.38
CA PHE A 249 13.69 7.38 -0.94
C PHE A 249 14.44 6.29 -0.16
N TRP A 250 15.77 6.38 -0.15
CA TRP A 250 16.61 5.52 0.66
C TRP A 250 16.53 5.92 2.13
N ALA A 251 16.25 4.95 2.99
CA ALA A 251 16.22 5.16 4.42
C ALA A 251 17.65 5.43 4.95
N THR A 252 17.74 6.38 5.86
CA THR A 252 18.97 6.71 6.59
C THR A 252 19.02 5.96 7.93
N GLU A 253 20.13 6.08 8.66
CA GLU A 253 20.25 5.53 10.02
C GLU A 253 19.28 6.14 11.05
N LYS A 254 18.60 7.23 10.68
CA LYS A 254 17.64 7.94 11.54
C LYS A 254 16.19 7.54 11.25
N ASP A 255 15.92 6.94 10.11
CA ASP A 255 14.56 6.63 9.68
C ASP A 255 14.09 5.32 10.33
N SER A 256 13.00 5.41 11.09
CA SER A 256 12.21 4.26 11.55
C SER A 256 11.06 3.99 10.59
N HIS A 257 10.22 2.99 10.86
CA HIS A 257 9.00 2.81 10.08
C HIS A 257 8.03 4.00 10.25
N LEU A 258 8.21 4.80 11.29
CA LEU A 258 7.48 6.06 11.50
C LEU A 258 8.20 7.27 10.87
N TRP A 259 8.86 7.11 9.73
CA TRP A 259 9.65 8.14 9.02
C TRP A 259 8.90 9.44 8.76
N TYR A 260 7.60 9.41 8.77
CA TYR A 260 6.72 10.56 8.53
C TYR A 260 6.47 11.45 9.77
N TRP A 261 7.07 11.10 10.91
CA TRP A 261 7.05 11.94 12.13
C TRP A 261 8.17 12.98 12.18
#